data_351fbae8e73b8a6aff8b8b9669da36b3
#
_entry.id   351fbae8e73b8a6aff8b8b9669da36b3
#
_cell.length_a   1.000
_cell.length_b   1.000
_cell.length_c   1.000
_cell.angle_alpha   90.00
_cell.angle_beta   90.00
_cell.angle_gamma   90.00
#
_symmetry.space_group_name_H-M   'P 1'
#
loop_
_entity.id
_entity.type
_entity.pdbx_description
1 polymer ?
#
loop_
_entity_poly.entity_id
_entity_poly.type
_entity_poly.pdbx_seq_one_letter_code
_entity_poly.pdbx_strand_id
1 'polypeptide(L)'
;MAPKFDPNEIKIIYLRATGGEVGASSALAPKIGPLGLSPKKVGEDIAKATSAWKGLRVTVQLTIQNRQAKVDVVPSASSLVIKALKEPPRDRKKEKNIKHSGNITFDEVLDIARTMRSKSLAKTLANGAKEILGTAQSVGCTVDGQPPHDIIDQINSGEIEVPEE
;
A
#
# COMPACT_ATOMS: atom_id res chain seq x y z
N MET A 1 12.14 -16.53 30.90
CA MET A 1 11.89 -15.19 31.47
C MET A 1 11.06 -14.40 30.50
N ALA A 2 9.93 -13.85 30.95
CA ALA A 2 9.16 -12.93 30.12
C ALA A 2 10.00 -11.66 29.82
N PRO A 3 10.01 -11.14 28.60
CA PRO A 3 10.75 -9.94 28.30
C PRO A 3 10.26 -8.78 29.20
N LYS A 4 11.19 -8.07 29.80
CA LYS A 4 10.88 -6.91 30.64
C LYS A 4 10.23 -5.83 29.75
N PHE A 5 9.08 -5.35 30.16
CA PHE A 5 8.42 -4.23 29.52
C PHE A 5 9.20 -2.95 29.82
N ASP A 6 9.75 -2.32 28.76
CA ASP A 6 10.37 -1.00 28.86
C ASP A 6 9.41 0.05 28.30
N PRO A 7 8.87 0.98 29.10
CA PRO A 7 7.93 1.99 28.63
C PRO A 7 8.56 2.99 27.64
N ASN A 8 9.89 3.08 27.59
CA ASN A 8 10.59 3.97 26.67
C ASN A 8 10.95 3.29 25.34
N GLU A 9 10.79 1.98 25.24
CA GLU A 9 11.11 1.23 24.02
C GLU A 9 10.03 1.45 22.98
N ILE A 10 10.46 1.90 21.79
CA ILE A 10 9.58 2.03 20.61
C ILE A 10 9.72 0.76 19.78
N LYS A 11 8.61 0.04 19.60
CA LYS A 11 8.55 -1.14 18.74
C LYS A 11 7.72 -0.84 17.51
N ILE A 12 8.26 -1.21 16.36
CA ILE A 12 7.59 -1.06 15.07
C ILE A 12 7.22 -2.44 14.55
N ILE A 13 5.93 -2.64 14.27
CA ILE A 13 5.39 -3.88 13.74
C ILE A 13 4.66 -3.60 12.44
N TYR A 14 4.93 -4.41 11.41
CA TYR A 14 4.24 -4.35 10.14
C TYR A 14 3.21 -5.48 10.04
N LEU A 15 2.00 -5.11 9.65
CA LEU A 15 0.88 -6.03 9.46
C LEU A 15 0.23 -5.78 8.10
N ARG A 16 -0.33 -6.83 7.52
CA ARG A 16 -1.19 -6.68 6.35
C ARG A 16 -2.65 -6.83 6.77
N ALA A 17 -3.44 -5.85 6.42
CA ALA A 17 -4.86 -5.83 6.72
C ALA A 17 -5.68 -5.44 5.50
N THR A 18 -6.93 -5.88 5.45
CA THR A 18 -7.89 -5.38 4.48
C THR A 18 -8.45 -4.06 4.95
N GLY A 19 -8.39 -3.03 4.09
CA GLY A 19 -8.87 -1.70 4.43
C GLY A 19 -10.35 -1.67 4.79
N GLY A 20 -10.67 -0.94 5.85
CA GLY A 20 -12.03 -0.77 6.33
C GLY A 20 -12.64 -1.97 7.05
N GLU A 21 -11.92 -3.06 7.20
CA GLU A 21 -12.35 -4.25 7.94
C GLU A 21 -11.59 -4.36 9.26
N VAL A 22 -12.31 -4.75 10.31
CA VAL A 22 -11.66 -5.14 11.57
C VAL A 22 -10.90 -6.43 11.29
N GLY A 23 -9.57 -6.35 11.29
CA GLY A 23 -8.71 -7.49 11.07
C GLY A 23 -8.98 -8.60 12.08
N ALA A 24 -8.76 -9.85 11.66
CA ALA A 24 -8.92 -10.98 12.55
C ALA A 24 -8.04 -10.79 13.80
N SER A 25 -8.68 -10.69 14.95
CA SER A 25 -7.97 -10.56 16.24
C SER A 25 -6.97 -11.70 16.47
N SER A 26 -7.24 -12.87 15.90
CA SER A 26 -6.34 -14.02 15.90
C SER A 26 -5.00 -13.77 15.20
N ALA A 27 -4.97 -12.92 14.15
CA ALA A 27 -3.72 -12.55 13.48
C ALA A 27 -2.93 -11.49 14.24
N LEU A 28 -3.61 -10.64 15.00
CA LEU A 28 -3.00 -9.55 15.77
C LEU A 28 -2.49 -10.01 17.13
N ALA A 29 -3.22 -10.90 17.79
CA ALA A 29 -2.94 -11.35 19.16
C ALA A 29 -1.50 -11.86 19.36
N PRO A 30 -0.92 -12.72 18.49
CA PRO A 30 0.45 -13.19 18.66
C PRO A 30 1.50 -12.09 18.59
N LYS A 31 1.23 -11.02 17.84
CA LYS A 31 2.17 -9.92 17.60
C LYS A 31 2.11 -8.83 18.65
N ILE A 32 0.92 -8.50 19.11
CA ILE A 32 0.68 -7.35 20.01
C ILE A 32 0.32 -7.74 21.44
N GLY A 33 -0.18 -8.97 21.65
CA GLY A 33 -0.49 -9.48 22.99
C GLY A 33 0.68 -9.39 23.97
N PRO A 34 1.90 -9.86 23.60
CA PRO A 34 3.07 -9.75 24.44
C PRO A 34 3.47 -8.31 24.82
N LEU A 35 2.99 -7.33 24.05
CA LEU A 35 3.26 -5.90 24.28
C LEU A 35 2.22 -5.22 25.17
N GLY A 36 1.23 -5.98 25.67
CA GLY A 36 0.21 -5.48 26.58
C GLY A 36 -0.91 -4.69 25.90
N LEU A 37 -1.09 -4.86 24.60
CA LEU A 37 -2.13 -4.20 23.81
C LEU A 37 -3.35 -5.11 23.63
N SER A 38 -4.54 -4.50 23.55
CA SER A 38 -5.77 -5.22 23.21
C SER A 38 -5.87 -5.41 21.69
N PRO A 39 -5.90 -6.67 21.18
CA PRO A 39 -6.02 -6.92 19.75
C PRO A 39 -7.30 -6.33 19.16
N LYS A 40 -8.39 -6.31 19.90
CA LYS A 40 -9.66 -5.75 19.45
C LYS A 40 -9.58 -4.25 19.20
N LYS A 41 -9.05 -3.50 20.17
CA LYS A 41 -8.90 -2.04 20.07
C LYS A 41 -7.98 -1.64 18.93
N VAL A 42 -6.83 -2.32 18.80
CA VAL A 42 -5.89 -2.09 17.70
C VAL A 42 -6.51 -2.43 16.35
N GLY A 43 -7.29 -3.51 16.24
CA GLY A 43 -8.03 -3.86 15.04
C GLY A 43 -9.05 -2.80 14.62
N GLU A 44 -9.77 -2.21 15.58
CA GLU A 44 -10.69 -1.09 15.33
C GLU A 44 -9.95 0.16 14.86
N ASP A 45 -8.81 0.49 15.45
CA ASP A 45 -7.97 1.63 15.04
C ASP A 45 -7.42 1.43 13.63
N ILE A 46 -7.00 0.21 13.28
CA ILE A 46 -6.56 -0.15 11.92
C ILE A 46 -7.71 0.02 10.93
N ALA A 47 -8.90 -0.45 11.24
CA ALA A 47 -10.07 -0.32 10.38
C ALA A 47 -10.41 1.16 10.11
N LYS A 48 -10.33 2.01 11.12
CA LYS A 48 -10.53 3.46 10.97
C LYS A 48 -9.45 4.11 10.11
N ALA A 49 -8.18 3.80 10.36
CA ALA A 49 -7.05 4.36 9.63
C ALA A 49 -7.03 3.94 8.16
N THR A 50 -7.56 2.76 7.84
CA THR A 50 -7.59 2.19 6.48
C THR A 50 -8.94 2.37 5.77
N SER A 51 -9.83 3.20 6.29
CA SER A 51 -11.17 3.41 5.70
C SER A 51 -11.12 3.90 4.25
N ALA A 52 -10.12 4.70 3.90
CA ALA A 52 -9.89 5.16 2.52
C ALA A 52 -9.43 4.04 1.56
N TRP A 53 -9.00 2.90 2.10
CA TRP A 53 -8.50 1.73 1.36
C TRP A 53 -9.47 0.55 1.41
N LYS A 54 -10.74 0.84 1.55
CA LYS A 54 -11.79 -0.18 1.71
C LYS A 54 -11.72 -1.24 0.61
N GLY A 55 -11.69 -2.51 1.03
CA GLY A 55 -11.62 -3.64 0.12
C GLY A 55 -10.22 -3.96 -0.43
N LEU A 56 -9.21 -3.11 -0.18
CA LEU A 56 -7.83 -3.31 -0.60
C LEU A 56 -6.97 -3.86 0.53
N ARG A 57 -6.04 -4.71 0.17
CA ARG A 57 -5.06 -5.23 1.12
C ARG A 57 -3.89 -4.27 1.23
N VAL A 58 -3.72 -3.68 2.39
CA VAL A 58 -2.67 -2.69 2.67
C VAL A 58 -1.77 -3.14 3.81
N THR A 59 -0.53 -2.67 3.80
CA THR A 59 0.39 -2.84 4.91
C THR A 59 0.18 -1.70 5.90
N VAL A 60 0.08 -2.05 7.17
CA VAL A 60 -0.09 -1.11 8.27
C VAL A 60 1.14 -1.19 9.16
N GLN A 61 1.69 -0.05 9.51
CA GLN A 61 2.77 0.09 10.47
C GLN A 61 2.19 0.46 11.83
N LEU A 62 2.48 -0.35 12.83
CA LEU A 62 2.16 -0.06 14.22
C LEU A 62 3.41 0.41 14.94
N THR A 63 3.41 1.63 15.42
CA THR A 63 4.44 2.18 16.28
C THR A 63 3.94 2.08 17.72
N ILE A 64 4.56 1.22 18.52
CA ILE A 64 4.12 0.89 19.87
C ILE A 64 5.10 1.46 20.89
N GLN A 65 4.59 2.31 21.75
CA GLN A 65 5.34 2.87 22.87
C GLN A 65 4.41 3.01 24.08
N ASN A 66 4.87 2.61 25.26
CA ASN A 66 4.15 2.76 26.51
C ASN A 66 2.69 2.25 26.45
N ARG A 67 2.47 1.04 25.92
CA ARG A 67 1.15 0.42 25.72
C ARG A 67 0.18 1.22 24.85
N GLN A 68 0.71 2.13 24.05
CA GLN A 68 -0.05 2.88 23.05
C GLN A 68 0.44 2.50 21.66
N ALA A 69 -0.48 2.33 20.72
CA ALA A 69 -0.17 2.02 19.33
C ALA A 69 -0.63 3.17 18.44
N LYS A 70 0.31 3.67 17.63
CA LYS A 70 0.00 4.58 16.54
C LYS A 70 -0.09 3.77 15.26
N VAL A 71 -1.17 3.93 14.52
CA VAL A 71 -1.43 3.23 13.27
C VAL A 71 -1.12 4.16 12.10
N ASP A 72 -0.17 3.74 11.25
CA ASP A 72 0.15 4.43 10.01
C ASP A 72 -0.02 3.47 8.84
N VAL A 73 -0.66 3.93 7.77
CA VAL A 73 -0.81 3.14 6.54
C VAL A 73 0.43 3.28 5.69
N VAL A 74 1.02 2.15 5.32
CA VAL A 74 2.16 2.08 4.43
C VAL A 74 1.70 1.46 3.11
N PRO A 75 1.29 2.27 2.12
CA PRO A 75 0.77 1.73 0.87
C PRO A 75 1.88 1.06 0.06
N SER A 76 1.54 -0.03 -0.63
CA SER A 76 2.39 -0.61 -1.65
C SER A 76 2.06 -0.01 -3.02
N ALA A 77 3.00 -0.10 -3.98
CA ALA A 77 2.76 0.41 -5.33
C ALA A 77 1.54 -0.23 -5.99
N SER A 78 1.37 -1.55 -5.84
CA SER A 78 0.22 -2.26 -6.39
C SER A 78 -1.11 -1.82 -5.77
N SER A 79 -1.17 -1.59 -4.48
CA SER A 79 -2.38 -1.09 -3.82
C SER A 79 -2.74 0.33 -4.25
N LEU A 80 -1.76 1.19 -4.47
CA LEU A 80 -1.97 2.53 -5.01
C LEU A 80 -2.50 2.50 -6.46
N VAL A 81 -1.94 1.64 -7.31
CA VAL A 81 -2.40 1.45 -8.69
C VAL A 81 -3.85 0.94 -8.71
N ILE A 82 -4.17 -0.07 -7.92
CA ILE A 82 -5.53 -0.63 -7.83
C ILE A 82 -6.51 0.42 -7.29
N LYS A 83 -6.10 1.22 -6.33
CA LYS A 83 -6.92 2.32 -5.81
C LYS A 83 -7.21 3.36 -6.89
N ALA A 84 -6.21 3.70 -7.72
CA ALA A 84 -6.36 4.63 -8.83
C ALA A 84 -7.32 4.11 -9.92
N LEU A 85 -7.44 2.81 -10.09
CA LEU A 85 -8.39 2.17 -11.01
C LEU A 85 -9.85 2.36 -10.59
N LYS A 86 -10.12 2.69 -9.33
CA LYS A 86 -11.47 2.91 -8.78
C LYS A 86 -12.43 1.75 -9.06
N GLU A 87 -11.94 0.53 -8.92
CA GLU A 87 -12.73 -0.66 -9.15
C GLU A 87 -13.84 -0.82 -8.11
N PRO A 88 -15.03 -1.38 -8.49
CA PRO A 88 -16.09 -1.67 -7.54
C PRO A 88 -15.67 -2.78 -6.57
N PRO A 89 -16.24 -2.81 -5.35
CA PRO A 89 -16.00 -3.89 -4.40
C PRO A 89 -16.43 -5.23 -5.01
N ARG A 90 -15.62 -6.26 -4.83
CA ARG A 90 -15.90 -7.62 -5.33
C ARG A 90 -16.01 -8.62 -4.20
N ASP A 91 -16.71 -9.72 -4.46
CA ASP A 91 -16.74 -10.87 -3.56
C ASP A 91 -15.49 -11.75 -3.81
N ARG A 92 -14.54 -11.70 -2.89
CA ARG A 92 -13.27 -12.45 -2.97
C ARG A 92 -13.44 -13.96 -2.91
N LYS A 93 -14.58 -14.45 -2.40
CA LYS A 93 -14.87 -15.88 -2.35
C LYS A 93 -15.31 -16.41 -3.70
N LYS A 94 -16.02 -15.60 -4.46
CA LYS A 94 -16.54 -15.97 -5.80
C LYS A 94 -15.52 -15.71 -6.90
N GLU A 95 -14.82 -14.58 -6.82
CA GLU A 95 -13.87 -14.15 -7.83
C GLU A 95 -12.46 -14.10 -7.24
N LYS A 96 -11.72 -15.20 -7.37
CA LYS A 96 -10.40 -15.36 -6.74
C LYS A 96 -9.25 -14.77 -7.58
N ASN A 97 -9.29 -14.97 -8.89
CA ASN A 97 -8.24 -14.55 -9.81
C ASN A 97 -8.80 -13.49 -10.76
N ILE A 98 -8.51 -12.21 -10.50
CA ILE A 98 -8.94 -11.10 -11.33
C ILE A 98 -7.74 -10.43 -11.97
N LYS A 99 -7.87 -10.14 -13.27
CA LYS A 99 -7.04 -9.17 -13.94
C LYS A 99 -7.68 -7.79 -13.79
N HIS A 100 -6.93 -6.84 -13.26
CA HIS A 100 -7.34 -5.46 -13.15
C HIS A 100 -7.14 -4.76 -14.50
N SER A 101 -8.08 -4.92 -15.42
CA SER A 101 -7.97 -4.47 -16.81
C SER A 101 -8.40 -3.01 -17.03
N GLY A 102 -8.48 -2.21 -15.99
CA GLY A 102 -8.82 -0.79 -16.08
C GLY A 102 -7.74 0.07 -16.74
N ASN A 103 -7.97 1.38 -16.75
CA ASN A 103 -7.05 2.37 -17.28
C ASN A 103 -6.80 3.46 -16.24
N ILE A 104 -5.56 3.91 -16.12
CA ILE A 104 -5.16 5.06 -15.29
C ILE A 104 -4.49 6.12 -16.18
N THR A 105 -4.47 7.35 -15.72
CA THR A 105 -3.77 8.42 -16.41
C THR A 105 -2.28 8.44 -16.05
N PHE A 106 -1.46 9.00 -16.91
CA PHE A 106 -0.03 9.18 -16.63
C PHE A 106 0.22 10.10 -15.44
N ASP A 107 -0.62 11.11 -15.23
CA ASP A 107 -0.57 11.99 -14.06
C ASP A 107 -0.77 11.22 -12.76
N GLU A 108 -1.70 10.25 -12.74
CA GLU A 108 -1.91 9.36 -11.60
C GLU A 108 -0.67 8.48 -11.33
N VAL A 109 0.01 8.02 -12.37
CA VAL A 109 1.29 7.29 -12.27
C VAL A 109 2.36 8.16 -11.63
N LEU A 110 2.47 9.43 -12.02
CA LEU A 110 3.42 10.38 -11.43
C LEU A 110 3.13 10.65 -9.96
N ASP A 111 1.86 10.81 -9.59
CA ASP A 111 1.45 11.01 -8.20
C ASP A 111 1.78 9.79 -7.33
N ILE A 112 1.57 8.60 -7.84
CA ILE A 112 1.95 7.35 -7.17
C ILE A 112 3.47 7.27 -7.01
N ALA A 113 4.23 7.63 -8.03
CA ALA A 113 5.69 7.67 -7.98
C ALA A 113 6.21 8.65 -6.92
N ARG A 114 5.60 9.82 -6.80
CA ARG A 114 5.92 10.79 -5.73
C ARG A 114 5.61 10.24 -4.35
N THR A 115 4.47 9.61 -4.18
CA THR A 115 4.06 8.98 -2.91
C THR A 115 5.02 7.86 -2.50
N MET A 116 5.51 7.09 -3.45
CA MET A 116 6.42 5.96 -3.21
C MET A 116 7.91 6.36 -3.22
N ARG A 117 8.23 7.63 -3.41
CA ARG A 117 9.64 8.09 -3.55
C ARG A 117 10.51 7.71 -2.36
N SER A 118 9.99 7.79 -1.16
CA SER A 118 10.73 7.41 0.06
C SER A 118 11.14 5.94 0.11
N LYS A 119 10.45 5.09 -0.62
CA LYS A 119 10.72 3.64 -0.70
C LYS A 119 11.33 3.20 -2.02
N SER A 120 11.33 4.09 -3.01
CA SER A 120 11.92 3.83 -4.33
C SER A 120 13.44 3.91 -4.27
N LEU A 121 14.10 3.06 -5.02
CA LEU A 121 15.54 3.12 -5.25
C LEU A 121 15.89 4.07 -6.40
N ALA A 122 14.91 4.61 -7.08
CA ALA A 122 15.08 5.51 -8.20
C ALA A 122 15.65 6.87 -7.74
N LYS A 123 16.60 7.38 -8.48
CA LYS A 123 17.21 8.70 -8.21
C LYS A 123 16.36 9.86 -8.75
N THR A 124 15.62 9.63 -9.81
CA THR A 124 14.79 10.62 -10.49
C THR A 124 13.33 10.21 -10.51
N LEU A 125 12.42 11.18 -10.66
CA LEU A 125 11.00 10.89 -10.79
C LEU A 125 10.69 10.06 -12.03
N ALA A 126 11.41 10.28 -13.14
CA ALA A 126 11.25 9.49 -14.36
C ALA A 126 11.51 7.99 -14.10
N ASN A 127 12.57 7.65 -13.39
CA ASN A 127 12.85 6.27 -13.01
C ASN A 127 11.83 5.71 -12.02
N GLY A 128 11.36 6.53 -11.08
CA GLY A 128 10.27 6.16 -10.18
C GLY A 128 8.98 5.87 -10.94
N ALA A 129 8.64 6.67 -11.92
CA ALA A 129 7.49 6.43 -12.81
C ALA A 129 7.61 5.11 -13.57
N LYS A 130 8.81 4.75 -14.04
CA LYS A 130 9.05 3.45 -14.69
C LYS A 130 8.83 2.26 -13.74
N GLU A 131 9.20 2.39 -12.47
CA GLU A 131 8.90 1.37 -11.45
C GLU A 131 7.38 1.18 -11.30
N ILE A 132 6.62 2.28 -11.22
CA ILE A 132 5.16 2.23 -11.11
C ILE A 132 4.53 1.65 -12.38
N LEU A 133 5.04 2.00 -13.56
CA LEU A 133 4.58 1.42 -14.82
C LEU A 133 4.80 -0.09 -14.88
N GLY A 134 5.93 -0.59 -14.39
CA GLY A 134 6.18 -2.02 -14.24
C GLY A 134 5.17 -2.71 -13.31
N THR A 135 4.82 -2.05 -12.21
CA THR A 135 3.77 -2.53 -11.31
C THR A 135 2.40 -2.53 -11.98
N ALA A 136 2.07 -1.48 -12.73
CA ALA A 136 0.82 -1.39 -13.49
C ALA A 136 0.72 -2.50 -14.54
N GLN A 137 1.81 -2.83 -15.20
CA GLN A 137 1.86 -3.95 -16.13
C GLN A 137 1.57 -5.29 -15.43
N SER A 138 2.13 -5.52 -14.26
CA SER A 138 1.88 -6.74 -13.49
C SER A 138 0.44 -6.82 -12.97
N VAL A 139 -0.18 -5.68 -12.66
CA VAL A 139 -1.59 -5.58 -12.28
C VAL A 139 -2.50 -5.85 -13.48
N GLY A 140 -2.07 -5.50 -14.70
CA GLY A 140 -2.80 -5.72 -15.94
C GLY A 140 -3.57 -4.51 -16.46
N CYS A 141 -3.38 -3.33 -15.88
CA CYS A 141 -4.03 -2.09 -16.34
C CYS A 141 -3.25 -1.42 -17.47
N THR A 142 -3.94 -0.54 -18.21
CA THR A 142 -3.33 0.35 -19.20
C THR A 142 -3.10 1.74 -18.61
N VAL A 143 -2.20 2.51 -19.21
CA VAL A 143 -1.92 3.90 -18.86
C VAL A 143 -2.16 4.77 -20.09
N ASP A 144 -3.05 5.75 -19.98
CA ASP A 144 -3.50 6.58 -21.11
C ASP A 144 -3.95 5.76 -22.34
N GLY A 145 -4.60 4.61 -22.10
CA GLY A 145 -5.06 3.71 -23.13
C GLY A 145 -3.96 2.88 -23.81
N GLN A 146 -2.72 2.95 -23.35
CA GLN A 146 -1.56 2.24 -23.88
C GLN A 146 -1.01 1.21 -22.88
N PRO A 147 -0.35 0.13 -23.35
CA PRO A 147 0.37 -0.76 -22.46
C PRO A 147 1.44 -0.01 -21.66
N PRO A 148 1.63 -0.29 -20.37
CA PRO A 148 2.62 0.41 -19.56
C PRO A 148 4.04 0.30 -20.10
N HIS A 149 4.40 -0.80 -20.73
CA HIS A 149 5.71 -0.98 -21.34
C HIS A 149 5.98 0.02 -22.47
N ASP A 150 4.99 0.32 -23.29
CA ASP A 150 5.10 1.32 -24.37
C ASP A 150 5.33 2.72 -23.78
N ILE A 151 4.73 3.05 -22.67
CA ILE A 151 4.99 4.31 -21.95
C ILE A 151 6.42 4.37 -21.44
N ILE A 152 6.97 3.27 -20.94
CA ILE A 152 8.38 3.18 -20.51
C ILE A 152 9.30 3.47 -21.69
N ASP A 153 9.04 2.88 -22.85
CA ASP A 153 9.81 3.12 -24.06
C ASP A 153 9.76 4.59 -24.52
N GLN A 154 8.58 5.22 -24.42
CA GLN A 154 8.41 6.63 -24.73
C GLN A 154 9.18 7.56 -23.76
N ILE A 155 9.26 7.21 -22.50
CA ILE A 155 10.08 7.93 -21.52
C ILE A 155 11.56 7.78 -21.85
N ASN A 156 12.00 6.58 -22.21
CA ASN A 156 13.41 6.30 -22.56
C ASN A 156 13.84 7.01 -23.83
N SER A 157 12.95 7.13 -24.82
CA SER A 157 13.23 7.81 -26.09
C SER A 157 13.11 9.34 -26.02
N GLY A 158 12.59 9.89 -24.93
CA GLY A 158 12.36 11.31 -24.74
C GLY A 158 11.05 11.84 -25.33
N GLU A 159 10.17 10.97 -25.84
CA GLU A 159 8.84 11.37 -26.33
C GLU A 159 7.93 11.90 -25.23
N ILE A 160 8.08 11.35 -24.02
CA ILE A 160 7.40 11.80 -22.81
C ILE A 160 8.43 12.41 -21.87
N GLU A 161 8.24 13.68 -21.54
CA GLU A 161 9.05 14.36 -20.53
C GLU A 161 8.42 14.17 -19.16
N VAL A 162 9.25 13.80 -18.19
CA VAL A 162 8.86 13.68 -16.79
C VAL A 162 9.52 14.80 -16.02
N PRO A 163 8.77 15.59 -15.21
CA PRO A 163 9.36 16.62 -14.38
C PRO A 163 10.38 16.03 -13.40
N GLU A 164 11.34 16.84 -12.95
CA GLU A 164 12.37 16.38 -12.01
C GLU A 164 11.81 16.06 -10.61
N GLU A 165 10.71 16.71 -10.22
CA GLU A 165 10.00 16.51 -8.96
C GLU A 165 8.48 16.54 -9.13
#